data_be9a63164fc203e820a403cfb78c32c0
#
_entry.id   be9a63164fc203e820a403cfb78c32c0
#
_cell.length_a   1.000
_cell.length_b   1.000
_cell.length_c   1.000
_cell.angle_alpha   90.00
_cell.angle_beta   90.00
_cell.angle_gamma   90.00
#
_symmetry.space_group_name_H-M   'P 1'
#
loop_
_entity.id
_entity.type
_entity.pdbx_description
1 polymer ?
#
loop_
_entity_poly.entity_id
_entity_poly.type
_entity_poly.pdbx_seq_one_letter_code
_entity_poly.pdbx_strand_id
1 'polypeptide(L)'
;LGKMFIHSPSKFILDSMALFTQSKSFEANSVLGNSRLNQLGLHRFRVQFAAQMAAQRRSKLAKFIHPADVENFQKNGFIFRENFLAAEEFSQLKQELLTTPLETRETLQGDTVTRRMALDGKTLKHMPVTRQFLHSAKWRNLLNYVASFKVQPISYLQVIFSHVRKAKADPQTNLHSDTFHPSAKAWLFLEDVAADEGPFVYVPGSHLLNPARLNWEQQKSEAITAKTDVMTRRGSFRV
;
A
#
# COMPACT_ATOMS: atom_id res chain seq x y z
N LEU A 1 -34.57 16.03 -16.91
CA LEU A 1 -34.26 17.14 -15.96
C LEU A 1 -33.37 16.57 -14.86
N GLY A 2 -32.04 16.66 -15.05
CA GLY A 2 -31.05 16.21 -14.07
C GLY A 2 -31.12 17.10 -12.83
N LYS A 3 -31.35 16.48 -11.66
CA LYS A 3 -31.18 17.15 -10.37
C LYS A 3 -29.72 17.58 -10.24
N MET A 4 -29.46 18.85 -10.45
CA MET A 4 -28.19 19.48 -10.09
C MET A 4 -28.14 19.49 -8.56
N PHE A 5 -27.40 18.55 -7.98
CA PHE A 5 -27.11 18.56 -6.54
C PHE A 5 -26.27 19.82 -6.27
N ILE A 6 -26.92 20.86 -5.78
CA ILE A 6 -26.26 22.05 -5.22
C ILE A 6 -25.59 21.54 -3.92
N HIS A 7 -24.32 21.18 -4.01
CA HIS A 7 -23.52 20.91 -2.81
C HIS A 7 -23.43 22.22 -2.01
N SER A 8 -23.67 22.15 -0.71
CA SER A 8 -23.54 23.31 0.15
C SER A 8 -22.13 23.92 -0.02
N PRO A 9 -21.99 25.25 0.00
CA PRO A 9 -20.69 25.92 -0.14
C PRO A 9 -19.64 25.38 0.84
N SER A 10 -20.04 25.02 2.04
CA SER A 10 -19.18 24.38 3.06
C SER A 10 -18.63 23.03 2.63
N LYS A 11 -19.44 22.20 1.98
CA LYS A 11 -18.96 20.89 1.46
C LYS A 11 -17.96 21.08 0.33
N PHE A 12 -18.18 22.03 -0.57
CA PHE A 12 -17.24 22.31 -1.65
C PHE A 12 -15.87 22.76 -1.11
N ILE A 13 -15.85 23.61 -0.07
CA ILE A 13 -14.61 24.04 0.58
C ILE A 13 -13.88 22.84 1.19
N LEU A 14 -14.57 21.98 1.93
CA LEU A 14 -13.99 20.76 2.53
C LEU A 14 -13.47 19.81 1.45
N ASP A 15 -14.22 19.59 0.38
CA ASP A 15 -13.82 18.75 -0.74
C ASP A 15 -12.57 19.33 -1.45
N SER A 16 -12.45 20.65 -1.53
CA SER A 16 -11.28 21.33 -2.10
C SER A 16 -10.04 21.19 -1.21
N MET A 17 -10.18 21.21 0.11
CA MET A 17 -9.07 20.96 1.03
C MET A 17 -8.48 19.54 0.88
N ALA A 18 -9.28 18.58 0.43
CA ALA A 18 -8.83 17.22 0.16
C ALA A 18 -7.77 17.13 -0.96
N LEU A 19 -7.63 18.16 -1.80
CA LEU A 19 -6.57 18.23 -2.82
C LEU A 19 -5.16 18.11 -2.23
N PHE A 20 -4.97 18.63 -1.02
CA PHE A 20 -3.68 18.67 -0.32
C PHE A 20 -3.53 17.54 0.71
N THR A 21 -4.46 16.61 0.76
CA THR A 21 -4.45 15.48 1.69
C THR A 21 -4.20 14.16 0.97
N GLN A 22 -4.14 13.07 1.74
CA GLN A 22 -4.06 11.71 1.22
C GLN A 22 -5.43 11.15 0.78
N SER A 23 -6.47 11.96 0.75
CA SER A 23 -7.80 11.56 0.27
C SER A 23 -7.72 11.05 -1.16
N LYS A 24 -8.19 9.83 -1.41
CA LYS A 24 -8.07 9.15 -2.70
C LYS A 24 -9.41 8.80 -3.36
N SER A 25 -10.52 8.91 -2.63
CA SER A 25 -11.82 8.50 -3.14
C SER A 25 -12.38 9.53 -4.12
N PHE A 26 -12.61 9.10 -5.35
CA PHE A 26 -13.33 9.89 -6.37
C PHE A 26 -14.85 9.92 -6.13
N GLU A 27 -15.39 8.93 -5.42
CA GLU A 27 -16.83 8.84 -5.15
C GLU A 27 -17.27 9.76 -4.01
N ALA A 28 -16.47 9.81 -2.94
CA ALA A 28 -16.82 10.54 -1.73
C ALA A 28 -16.54 12.06 -1.80
N ASN A 29 -15.85 12.53 -2.84
CA ASN A 29 -15.38 13.91 -2.95
C ASN A 29 -15.74 14.50 -4.32
N SER A 30 -16.49 15.58 -4.31
CA SER A 30 -17.02 16.21 -5.52
C SER A 30 -15.95 16.90 -6.38
N VAL A 31 -14.84 17.33 -5.79
CA VAL A 31 -13.70 17.95 -6.48
C VAL A 31 -12.81 16.88 -7.07
N LEU A 32 -12.39 15.89 -6.28
CA LEU A 32 -11.56 14.78 -6.76
C LEU A 32 -12.27 13.95 -7.85
N GLY A 33 -13.56 13.73 -7.69
CA GLY A 33 -14.40 13.00 -8.65
C GLY A 33 -14.95 13.85 -9.80
N ASN A 34 -14.51 15.10 -9.95
CA ASN A 34 -14.97 15.96 -11.02
C ASN A 34 -14.35 15.57 -12.36
N SER A 35 -15.18 15.16 -13.32
CA SER A 35 -14.73 14.69 -14.64
C SER A 35 -13.93 15.75 -15.39
N ARG A 36 -14.39 17.02 -15.42
CA ARG A 36 -13.69 18.10 -16.13
C ARG A 36 -12.31 18.38 -15.53
N LEU A 37 -12.22 18.42 -14.19
CA LEU A 37 -10.95 18.65 -13.52
C LEU A 37 -9.95 17.51 -13.77
N ASN A 38 -10.42 16.27 -13.81
CA ASN A 38 -9.57 15.13 -14.13
C ASN A 38 -9.14 15.10 -15.60
N GLN A 39 -10.01 15.51 -16.55
CA GLN A 39 -9.62 15.73 -17.94
C GLN A 39 -8.55 16.82 -18.09
N LEU A 40 -8.59 17.86 -17.24
CA LEU A 40 -7.55 18.90 -17.18
C LEU A 40 -6.27 18.44 -16.42
N GLY A 41 -6.21 17.21 -15.92
CA GLY A 41 -5.03 16.64 -15.30
C GLY A 41 -4.97 16.77 -13.77
N LEU A 42 -6.07 16.98 -13.07
CA LEU A 42 -6.08 17.12 -11.61
C LEU A 42 -5.42 15.94 -10.90
N HIS A 43 -5.81 14.70 -11.25
CA HIS A 43 -5.23 13.52 -10.65
C HIS A 43 -3.73 13.40 -10.98
N ARG A 44 -3.37 13.60 -12.24
CA ARG A 44 -1.97 13.59 -12.70
C ARG A 44 -1.10 14.58 -11.93
N PHE A 45 -1.58 15.79 -11.73
CA PHE A 45 -0.91 16.81 -10.90
C PHE A 45 -0.70 16.32 -9.46
N ARG A 46 -1.74 15.74 -8.84
CA ARG A 46 -1.64 15.22 -7.47
C ARG A 46 -0.63 14.08 -7.34
N VAL A 47 -0.58 13.18 -8.30
CA VAL A 47 0.41 12.09 -8.35
C VAL A 47 1.83 12.66 -8.42
N GLN A 48 2.08 13.62 -9.31
CA GLN A 48 3.40 14.25 -9.46
C GLN A 48 3.80 15.02 -8.20
N PHE A 49 2.90 15.79 -7.63
CA PHE A 49 3.14 16.54 -6.40
C PHE A 49 3.45 15.62 -5.21
N ALA A 50 2.67 14.55 -5.04
CA ALA A 50 2.90 13.57 -4.00
C ALA A 50 4.28 12.88 -4.14
N ALA A 51 4.66 12.53 -5.37
CA ALA A 51 5.96 11.92 -5.65
C ALA A 51 7.14 12.88 -5.37
N GLN A 52 7.01 14.14 -5.74
CA GLN A 52 8.02 15.17 -5.48
C GLN A 52 8.22 15.38 -3.97
N MET A 53 7.13 15.52 -3.23
CA MET A 53 7.18 15.64 -1.77
C MET A 53 7.80 14.41 -1.11
N ALA A 54 7.50 13.21 -1.63
CA ALA A 54 8.09 11.98 -1.13
C ALA A 54 9.60 11.90 -1.43
N ALA A 55 10.05 12.30 -2.60
CA ALA A 55 11.47 12.32 -2.96
C ALA A 55 12.26 13.24 -2.02
N GLN A 56 11.74 14.43 -1.73
CA GLN A 56 12.36 15.36 -0.78
C GLN A 56 12.45 14.78 0.65
N ARG A 57 11.42 14.06 1.10
CA ARG A 57 11.46 13.41 2.42
C ARG A 57 12.41 12.22 2.44
N ARG A 58 12.43 11.39 1.37
CA ARG A 58 13.35 10.25 1.26
C ARG A 58 14.81 10.67 1.26
N SER A 59 15.16 11.79 0.62
CA SER A 59 16.54 12.29 0.64
C SER A 59 17.05 12.53 2.07
N LYS A 60 16.18 12.99 2.97
CA LYS A 60 16.50 13.19 4.40
C LYS A 60 16.56 11.87 5.19
N LEU A 61 15.83 10.84 4.75
CA LEU A 61 15.77 9.54 5.40
C LEU A 61 16.84 8.55 4.90
N ALA A 62 17.42 8.80 3.73
CA ALA A 62 18.42 7.95 3.11
C ALA A 62 19.64 7.67 4.01
N LYS A 63 20.04 8.62 4.84
CA LYS A 63 21.16 8.49 5.78
C LYS A 63 20.95 7.42 6.88
N PHE A 64 19.74 6.94 7.08
CA PHE A 64 19.41 5.94 8.10
C PHE A 64 19.36 4.51 7.59
N ILE A 65 19.57 4.29 6.29
CA ILE A 65 19.57 2.98 5.65
C ILE A 65 20.85 2.79 4.84
N HIS A 66 21.12 1.55 4.44
CA HIS A 66 22.32 1.24 3.66
C HIS A 66 22.22 1.84 2.25
N PRO A 67 23.32 2.41 1.67
CA PRO A 67 23.30 3.00 0.34
C PRO A 67 22.77 2.07 -0.77
N ALA A 68 23.09 0.78 -0.70
CA ALA A 68 22.57 -0.21 -1.65
C ALA A 68 21.03 -0.36 -1.59
N ASP A 69 20.41 -0.14 -0.43
CA ASP A 69 18.94 -0.15 -0.32
C ASP A 69 18.33 1.09 -0.98
N VAL A 70 19.01 2.23 -0.86
CA VAL A 70 18.61 3.47 -1.55
C VAL A 70 18.64 3.26 -3.05
N GLU A 71 19.73 2.70 -3.57
CA GLU A 71 19.92 2.42 -5.01
C GLU A 71 18.86 1.41 -5.52
N ASN A 72 18.68 0.29 -4.81
CA ASN A 72 17.68 -0.70 -5.15
C ASN A 72 16.27 -0.12 -5.20
N PHE A 73 15.91 0.70 -4.21
CA PHE A 73 14.61 1.35 -4.19
C PHE A 73 14.46 2.35 -5.35
N GLN A 74 15.47 3.17 -5.60
CA GLN A 74 15.44 4.15 -6.70
C GLN A 74 15.26 3.48 -8.06
N LYS A 75 15.89 2.33 -8.27
CA LYS A 75 15.81 1.56 -9.52
C LYS A 75 14.50 0.79 -9.64
N ASN A 76 14.15 0.05 -8.60
CA ASN A 76 13.12 -0.99 -8.67
C ASN A 76 11.79 -0.57 -8.02
N GLY A 77 11.79 0.35 -7.04
CA GLY A 77 10.62 0.74 -6.25
C GLY A 77 10.34 -0.18 -5.05
N PHE A 78 11.24 -1.11 -4.77
CA PHE A 78 11.20 -1.99 -3.60
C PHE A 78 12.62 -2.30 -3.11
N ILE A 79 12.70 -2.78 -1.87
CA ILE A 79 13.92 -3.31 -1.26
C ILE A 79 13.66 -4.77 -0.95
N PHE A 80 14.48 -5.66 -1.49
CA PHE A 80 14.45 -7.09 -1.18
C PHE A 80 15.69 -7.46 -0.37
N ARG A 81 15.50 -8.22 0.71
CA ARG A 81 16.57 -8.66 1.60
C ARG A 81 16.39 -10.13 1.95
N GLU A 82 17.27 -10.96 1.46
CA GLU A 82 17.44 -12.32 1.95
C GLU A 82 18.10 -12.28 3.33
N ASN A 83 17.75 -13.24 4.18
CA ASN A 83 18.33 -13.39 5.51
C ASN A 83 18.39 -12.08 6.31
N PHE A 84 17.25 -11.36 6.33
CA PHE A 84 17.13 -10.04 6.99
C PHE A 84 17.51 -10.09 8.47
N LEU A 85 17.18 -11.19 9.16
CA LEU A 85 17.57 -11.49 10.53
C LEU A 85 18.65 -12.58 10.54
N ALA A 86 19.46 -12.61 11.59
CA ALA A 86 20.32 -13.77 11.86
C ALA A 86 19.47 -15.03 12.08
N ALA A 87 19.99 -16.21 11.78
CA ALA A 87 19.23 -17.46 11.84
C ALA A 87 18.59 -17.71 13.21
N GLU A 88 19.31 -17.42 14.28
CA GLU A 88 18.82 -17.57 15.65
C GLU A 88 17.68 -16.58 15.96
N GLU A 89 17.86 -15.28 15.61
CA GLU A 89 16.82 -14.25 15.78
C GLU A 89 15.56 -14.61 14.98
N PHE A 90 15.73 -15.11 13.76
CA PHE A 90 14.62 -15.55 12.93
C PHE A 90 13.88 -16.74 13.54
N SER A 91 14.62 -17.74 14.03
CA SER A 91 14.04 -18.92 14.67
C SER A 91 13.21 -18.57 15.90
N GLN A 92 13.74 -17.70 16.77
CA GLN A 92 13.05 -17.25 17.97
C GLN A 92 11.78 -16.44 17.60
N LEU A 93 11.86 -15.55 16.61
CA LEU A 93 10.71 -14.77 16.14
C LEU A 93 9.64 -15.67 15.55
N LYS A 94 10.02 -16.61 14.68
CA LYS A 94 9.12 -17.57 14.06
C LYS A 94 8.44 -18.45 15.12
N GLN A 95 9.19 -18.96 16.07
CA GLN A 95 8.65 -19.75 17.16
C GLN A 95 7.62 -18.96 17.97
N GLU A 96 7.93 -17.74 18.41
CA GLU A 96 7.00 -16.90 19.17
C GLU A 96 5.72 -16.63 18.39
N LEU A 97 5.82 -16.27 17.10
CA LEU A 97 4.67 -15.99 16.24
C LEU A 97 3.76 -17.20 16.01
N LEU A 98 4.35 -18.40 15.88
CA LEU A 98 3.58 -19.61 15.55
C LEU A 98 3.03 -20.33 16.79
N THR A 99 3.60 -20.09 17.98
CA THR A 99 3.15 -20.75 19.22
C THR A 99 2.27 -19.89 20.11
N THR A 100 2.26 -18.57 19.92
CA THR A 100 1.42 -17.68 20.72
C THR A 100 -0.03 -17.71 20.22
N PRO A 101 -1.02 -18.02 21.07
CA PRO A 101 -2.43 -17.93 20.70
C PRO A 101 -2.84 -16.49 20.36
N LEU A 102 -3.35 -16.27 19.15
CA LEU A 102 -3.73 -14.96 18.66
C LEU A 102 -5.18 -14.93 18.18
N GLU A 103 -5.87 -13.84 18.53
CA GLU A 103 -7.19 -13.56 17.98
C GLU A 103 -7.11 -13.39 16.47
N THR A 104 -7.88 -14.17 15.73
CA THR A 104 -7.82 -14.27 14.28
C THR A 104 -9.07 -13.67 13.66
N ARG A 105 -8.87 -12.79 12.68
CA ARG A 105 -9.91 -12.32 11.76
C ARG A 105 -9.73 -13.00 10.42
N GLU A 106 -10.81 -13.59 9.94
CA GLU A 106 -10.83 -14.27 8.64
C GLU A 106 -11.63 -13.45 7.63
N THR A 107 -11.11 -13.37 6.41
CA THR A 107 -11.77 -12.71 5.28
C THR A 107 -11.76 -13.67 4.11
N LEU A 108 -12.93 -13.96 3.56
CA LEU A 108 -13.11 -14.73 2.33
C LEU A 108 -13.32 -13.76 1.17
N GLN A 109 -12.46 -13.83 0.16
CA GLN A 109 -12.56 -13.03 -1.06
C GLN A 109 -12.28 -13.90 -2.29
N GLY A 110 -13.27 -14.02 -3.16
CA GLY A 110 -13.15 -14.95 -4.28
C GLY A 110 -12.95 -16.39 -3.79
N ASP A 111 -11.89 -17.04 -4.25
CA ASP A 111 -11.46 -18.39 -3.89
C ASP A 111 -10.43 -18.42 -2.74
N THR A 112 -10.12 -17.28 -2.13
CA THR A 112 -9.02 -17.11 -1.18
C THR A 112 -9.54 -16.71 0.20
N VAL A 113 -9.03 -17.40 1.23
CA VAL A 113 -9.21 -17.05 2.65
C VAL A 113 -7.93 -16.41 3.16
N THR A 114 -8.06 -15.25 3.75
CA THR A 114 -6.97 -14.56 4.45
C THR A 114 -7.27 -14.47 5.93
N ARG A 115 -6.40 -15.03 6.76
CA ARG A 115 -6.40 -14.88 8.22
C ARG A 115 -5.42 -13.82 8.63
N ARG A 116 -5.86 -12.89 9.47
CA ARG A 116 -5.02 -11.82 10.01
C ARG A 116 -5.14 -11.78 11.53
N MET A 117 -4.00 -11.86 12.18
CA MET A 117 -3.85 -11.74 13.62
C MET A 117 -3.13 -10.41 13.90
N ALA A 118 -3.80 -9.48 14.58
CA ALA A 118 -3.24 -8.16 14.84
C ALA A 118 -2.11 -8.23 15.87
N LEU A 119 -0.96 -7.65 15.51
CA LEU A 119 0.18 -7.48 16.40
C LEU A 119 0.14 -6.06 16.99
N ASP A 120 -0.91 -5.79 17.75
CA ASP A 120 -1.13 -4.51 18.40
C ASP A 120 -0.42 -4.38 19.76
N GLY A 121 -0.56 -3.23 20.42
CA GLY A 121 0.09 -2.96 21.70
C GLY A 121 -0.33 -3.91 22.81
N LYS A 122 -1.55 -4.48 22.77
CA LYS A 122 -2.03 -5.47 23.74
C LYS A 122 -1.35 -6.82 23.50
N THR A 123 -1.37 -7.28 22.28
CA THR A 123 -0.76 -8.53 21.83
C THR A 123 0.75 -8.52 22.09
N LEU A 124 1.44 -7.46 21.71
CA LEU A 124 2.90 -7.33 21.83
C LEU A 124 3.41 -7.25 23.29
N LYS A 125 2.54 -7.08 24.30
CA LYS A 125 2.95 -7.21 25.71
C LYS A 125 3.39 -8.62 26.04
N HIS A 126 2.84 -9.62 25.36
CA HIS A 126 3.09 -11.03 25.58
C HIS A 126 4.04 -11.64 24.52
N MET A 127 4.55 -10.81 23.61
CA MET A 127 5.41 -11.22 22.49
C MET A 127 6.68 -10.34 22.44
N PRO A 128 7.62 -10.53 23.38
CA PRO A 128 8.80 -9.67 23.52
C PRO A 128 9.73 -9.71 22.29
N VAL A 129 9.93 -10.87 21.67
CA VAL A 129 10.81 -11.02 20.50
C VAL A 129 10.19 -10.29 19.29
N THR A 130 8.92 -10.51 19.02
CA THR A 130 8.17 -9.82 17.96
C THR A 130 8.15 -8.30 18.19
N ARG A 131 7.91 -7.89 19.43
CA ARG A 131 7.96 -6.47 19.80
C ARG A 131 9.33 -5.86 19.53
N GLN A 132 10.41 -6.52 19.95
CA GLN A 132 11.78 -6.06 19.70
C GLN A 132 12.05 -5.92 18.20
N PHE A 133 11.69 -6.91 17.39
CA PHE A 133 11.82 -6.87 15.94
C PHE A 133 11.09 -5.68 15.33
N LEU A 134 9.79 -5.53 15.61
CA LEU A 134 8.95 -4.47 15.04
C LEU A 134 9.38 -3.05 15.47
N HIS A 135 10.09 -2.92 16.59
CA HIS A 135 10.64 -1.65 17.06
C HIS A 135 12.11 -1.45 16.72
N SER A 136 12.77 -2.43 16.10
CA SER A 136 14.18 -2.33 15.74
C SER A 136 14.43 -1.18 14.76
N ALA A 137 15.54 -0.48 14.95
CA ALA A 137 15.92 0.63 14.05
C ALA A 137 16.12 0.15 12.60
N LYS A 138 16.68 -1.06 12.42
CA LYS A 138 16.91 -1.68 11.12
C LYS A 138 15.60 -1.84 10.33
N TRP A 139 14.55 -2.38 10.96
CA TRP A 139 13.22 -2.54 10.37
C TRP A 139 12.53 -1.20 10.14
N ARG A 140 12.47 -0.36 11.16
CA ARG A 140 11.77 0.92 11.14
C ARG A 140 12.33 1.91 10.14
N ASN A 141 13.65 1.96 9.98
CA ASN A 141 14.27 2.88 9.04
C ASN A 141 13.98 2.53 7.59
N LEU A 142 13.94 1.24 7.23
CA LEU A 142 13.51 0.78 5.90
C LEU A 142 12.06 1.18 5.63
N LEU A 143 11.15 0.90 6.55
CA LEU A 143 9.74 1.29 6.41
C LEU A 143 9.57 2.81 6.26
N ASN A 144 10.24 3.60 7.09
CA ASN A 144 10.18 5.05 7.02
C ASN A 144 10.71 5.58 5.69
N TYR A 145 11.80 5.00 5.18
CA TYR A 145 12.36 5.40 3.89
C TYR A 145 11.40 5.08 2.74
N VAL A 146 10.87 3.86 2.67
CA VAL A 146 9.91 3.45 1.63
C VAL A 146 8.64 4.29 1.71
N ALA A 147 8.07 4.49 2.90
CA ALA A 147 6.91 5.35 3.13
C ALA A 147 7.20 6.84 2.87
N SER A 148 8.45 7.25 2.88
CA SER A 148 8.92 8.65 2.81
C SER A 148 8.64 9.50 4.05
N PHE A 149 8.21 8.94 5.16
CA PHE A 149 8.02 9.65 6.44
C PHE A 149 8.00 8.65 7.61
N LYS A 150 8.19 9.17 8.82
CA LYS A 150 8.11 8.32 10.02
C LYS A 150 6.68 7.82 10.21
N VAL A 151 6.51 6.51 10.19
CA VAL A 151 5.22 5.83 10.31
C VAL A 151 5.17 4.94 11.53
N GLN A 152 3.98 4.78 12.09
CA GLN A 152 3.65 3.67 12.97
C GLN A 152 2.91 2.63 12.13
N PRO A 153 3.56 1.54 11.69
CA PRO A 153 2.93 0.55 10.83
C PRO A 153 1.88 -0.25 11.61
N ILE A 154 0.81 -0.60 10.93
CA ILE A 154 -0.11 -1.64 11.39
C ILE A 154 0.53 -2.97 11.02
N SER A 155 0.73 -3.84 12.01
CA SER A 155 1.41 -5.13 11.83
C SER A 155 0.45 -6.29 12.05
N TYR A 156 0.58 -7.31 11.23
CA TYR A 156 -0.21 -8.54 11.32
C TYR A 156 0.69 -9.75 11.11
N LEU A 157 0.40 -10.84 11.83
CA LEU A 157 0.70 -12.17 11.31
C LEU A 157 -0.40 -12.51 10.31
N GLN A 158 -0.05 -12.91 9.10
CA GLN A 158 -0.99 -13.20 8.04
C GLN A 158 -0.76 -14.57 7.45
N VAL A 159 -1.84 -15.32 7.28
CA VAL A 159 -1.85 -16.60 6.56
C VAL A 159 -2.85 -16.50 5.42
N ILE A 160 -2.45 -16.93 4.23
CA ILE A 160 -3.28 -16.90 3.03
C ILE A 160 -3.48 -18.33 2.55
N PHE A 161 -4.74 -18.72 2.35
CA PHE A 161 -5.13 -20.00 1.76
C PHE A 161 -5.79 -19.72 0.42
N SER A 162 -5.09 -20.03 -0.66
CA SER A 162 -5.61 -19.90 -2.02
C SER A 162 -6.42 -21.15 -2.41
N HIS A 163 -7.36 -20.97 -3.35
CA HIS A 163 -8.14 -22.06 -3.93
C HIS A 163 -8.94 -22.90 -2.91
N VAL A 164 -9.39 -22.30 -1.81
CA VAL A 164 -10.17 -22.98 -0.76
C VAL A 164 -11.57 -23.40 -1.23
N ARG A 165 -12.05 -22.82 -2.33
CA ARG A 165 -13.33 -23.15 -2.95
C ARG A 165 -13.33 -22.87 -4.45
N LYS A 166 -14.27 -23.48 -5.18
CA LYS A 166 -14.49 -23.21 -6.60
C LYS A 166 -15.22 -21.87 -6.76
N ALA A 167 -14.47 -20.80 -7.02
CA ALA A 167 -14.96 -19.43 -7.19
C ALA A 167 -14.04 -18.65 -8.15
N LYS A 168 -14.40 -17.39 -8.46
CA LYS A 168 -13.49 -16.50 -9.16
C LYS A 168 -12.27 -16.23 -8.28
N ALA A 169 -11.09 -16.11 -8.90
CA ALA A 169 -9.86 -15.73 -8.20
C ALA A 169 -10.03 -14.44 -7.39
N ASP A 170 -9.28 -14.33 -6.30
CA ASP A 170 -9.22 -13.08 -5.52
C ASP A 170 -8.78 -11.93 -6.45
N PRO A 171 -9.53 -10.82 -6.51
CA PRO A 171 -9.13 -9.64 -7.27
C PRO A 171 -7.76 -9.06 -6.89
N GLN A 172 -7.21 -9.40 -5.74
CA GLN A 172 -5.85 -9.00 -5.33
C GLN A 172 -4.76 -9.66 -6.16
N THR A 173 -5.05 -10.75 -6.88
CA THR A 173 -4.13 -11.41 -7.83
C THR A 173 -3.87 -10.56 -9.07
N ASN A 174 -4.74 -9.59 -9.39
CA ASN A 174 -4.51 -8.68 -10.49
C ASN A 174 -3.53 -7.58 -10.09
N LEU A 175 -2.62 -7.22 -10.99
CA LEU A 175 -1.75 -6.07 -10.79
C LEU A 175 -2.58 -4.80 -10.60
N HIS A 176 -2.27 -4.02 -9.57
CA HIS A 176 -3.00 -2.81 -9.22
C HIS A 176 -2.12 -1.80 -8.48
N SER A 177 -2.55 -0.55 -8.47
CA SER A 177 -2.01 0.50 -7.61
C SER A 177 -3.02 0.79 -6.49
N ASP A 178 -2.59 0.71 -5.24
CA ASP A 178 -3.47 0.92 -4.07
C ASP A 178 -3.85 2.38 -3.86
N THR A 179 -2.96 3.29 -4.24
CA THR A 179 -3.14 4.72 -3.96
C THR A 179 -2.21 5.57 -4.83
N PHE A 180 -2.58 6.82 -5.02
CA PHE A 180 -1.82 7.81 -5.79
C PHE A 180 -0.61 8.39 -5.03
N HIS A 181 -0.61 8.30 -3.72
CA HIS A 181 0.46 8.83 -2.87
C HIS A 181 1.38 7.70 -2.36
N PRO A 182 2.64 8.00 -2.02
CA PRO A 182 3.53 7.02 -1.45
C PRO A 182 2.97 6.37 -0.18
N SER A 183 3.04 5.06 -0.14
CA SER A 183 2.74 4.22 1.01
C SER A 183 3.78 3.11 1.09
N ALA A 184 3.90 2.46 2.25
CA ALA A 184 4.79 1.32 2.42
C ALA A 184 3.98 0.08 2.81
N LYS A 185 4.35 -1.04 2.23
CA LYS A 185 4.02 -2.37 2.71
C LYS A 185 5.33 -3.13 2.85
N ALA A 186 5.42 -3.99 3.84
CA ALA A 186 6.57 -4.86 4.02
C ALA A 186 6.10 -6.23 4.50
N TRP A 187 6.76 -7.27 4.03
CA TRP A 187 6.52 -8.65 4.41
C TRP A 187 7.81 -9.25 4.92
N LEU A 188 7.75 -9.89 6.07
CA LEU A 188 8.75 -10.85 6.51
C LEU A 188 8.13 -12.23 6.33
N PHE A 189 8.63 -12.98 5.37
CA PHE A 189 8.17 -14.34 5.12
C PHE A 189 8.72 -15.26 6.21
N LEU A 190 7.85 -16.06 6.82
CA LEU A 190 8.21 -17.04 7.83
C LEU A 190 8.47 -18.42 7.23
N GLU A 191 8.03 -18.64 6.01
CA GLU A 191 8.24 -19.82 5.18
C GLU A 191 8.66 -19.39 3.78
N ASP A 192 9.35 -20.26 3.08
CA ASP A 192 9.60 -20.08 1.65
C ASP A 192 8.29 -20.16 0.89
N VAL A 193 8.19 -19.39 -0.19
CA VAL A 193 7.01 -19.36 -1.07
C VAL A 193 7.46 -19.74 -2.47
N ALA A 194 7.04 -20.91 -2.95
CA ALA A 194 7.35 -21.36 -4.30
C ALA A 194 6.59 -20.57 -5.36
N ALA A 195 7.06 -20.64 -6.60
CA ALA A 195 6.48 -19.87 -7.72
C ALA A 195 5.01 -20.21 -8.01
N ASP A 196 4.58 -21.43 -7.72
CA ASP A 196 3.22 -21.93 -7.89
C ASP A 196 2.33 -21.75 -6.64
N GLU A 197 2.89 -21.26 -5.54
CA GLU A 197 2.15 -20.99 -4.28
C GLU A 197 1.59 -19.56 -4.19
N GLY A 198 1.63 -18.80 -5.28
CA GLY A 198 1.09 -17.43 -5.35
C GLY A 198 1.97 -16.40 -4.66
N PRO A 199 3.26 -16.29 -5.05
CA PRO A 199 4.17 -15.33 -4.47
C PRO A 199 3.72 -13.89 -4.74
N PHE A 200 4.19 -12.96 -3.92
CA PHE A 200 3.98 -11.55 -4.15
C PHE A 200 4.68 -11.09 -5.44
N VAL A 201 3.95 -10.42 -6.31
CA VAL A 201 4.44 -9.93 -7.60
C VAL A 201 4.50 -8.41 -7.59
N TYR A 202 5.61 -7.85 -8.05
CA TYR A 202 5.81 -6.42 -8.22
C TYR A 202 6.40 -6.11 -9.61
N VAL A 203 5.99 -5.01 -10.22
CA VAL A 203 6.54 -4.57 -11.51
C VAL A 203 7.71 -3.61 -11.23
N PRO A 204 8.97 -4.04 -11.45
CA PRO A 204 10.13 -3.20 -11.19
C PRO A 204 10.05 -1.87 -11.96
N GLY A 205 10.42 -0.77 -11.31
CA GLY A 205 10.37 0.56 -11.90
C GLY A 205 8.98 1.18 -12.03
N SER A 206 7.91 0.46 -11.67
CA SER A 206 6.52 0.98 -11.77
C SER A 206 6.23 2.19 -10.85
N HIS A 207 7.08 2.46 -9.89
CA HIS A 207 7.02 3.65 -9.02
C HIS A 207 7.51 4.93 -9.72
N LEU A 208 8.23 4.81 -10.83
CA LEU A 208 8.76 5.94 -11.59
C LEU A 208 7.65 6.59 -12.43
N LEU A 209 7.52 7.91 -12.30
CA LEU A 209 6.52 8.68 -13.03
C LEU A 209 7.05 9.06 -14.45
N ASN A 210 7.32 8.04 -15.26
CA ASN A 210 7.62 8.23 -16.67
C ASN A 210 6.35 8.61 -17.46
N PRO A 211 6.47 9.02 -18.74
CA PRO A 211 5.32 9.42 -19.56
C PRO A 211 4.24 8.32 -19.67
N ALA A 212 4.63 7.05 -19.78
CA ALA A 212 3.68 5.94 -19.86
C ALA A 212 2.88 5.79 -18.56
N ARG A 213 3.54 5.86 -17.39
CA ARG A 213 2.88 5.83 -16.09
C ARG A 213 1.94 7.02 -15.91
N LEU A 214 2.35 8.23 -16.24
CA LEU A 214 1.51 9.42 -16.12
C LEU A 214 0.30 9.37 -17.06
N ASN A 215 0.45 8.84 -18.27
CA ASN A 215 -0.68 8.64 -19.18
C ASN A 215 -1.65 7.58 -18.63
N TRP A 216 -1.15 6.50 -18.06
CA TRP A 216 -1.98 5.47 -17.43
C TRP A 216 -2.79 6.05 -16.25
N GLU A 217 -2.16 6.84 -15.36
CA GLU A 217 -2.85 7.52 -14.26
C GLU A 217 -3.94 8.47 -14.77
N GLN A 218 -3.66 9.21 -15.84
CA GLN A 218 -4.62 10.13 -16.48
C GLN A 218 -5.84 9.36 -17.03
N GLN A 219 -5.59 8.33 -17.84
CA GLN A 219 -6.65 7.52 -18.44
C GLN A 219 -7.54 6.85 -17.37
N LYS A 220 -6.92 6.31 -16.30
CA LYS A 220 -7.69 5.68 -15.21
C LYS A 220 -8.55 6.71 -14.47
N SER A 221 -8.02 7.88 -14.16
CA SER A 221 -8.80 8.94 -13.49
C SER A 221 -9.96 9.46 -14.34
N GLU A 222 -9.77 9.58 -15.64
CA GLU A 222 -10.82 9.97 -16.59
C GLU A 222 -11.93 8.91 -16.67
N ALA A 223 -11.55 7.64 -16.84
CA ALA A 223 -12.50 6.52 -16.90
C ALA A 223 -13.34 6.42 -15.62
N ILE A 224 -12.70 6.55 -14.45
CA ILE A 224 -13.39 6.51 -13.16
C ILE A 224 -14.37 7.65 -13.01
N THR A 225 -13.95 8.87 -13.33
CA THR A 225 -14.79 10.07 -13.17
C THR A 225 -15.89 10.18 -14.23
N ALA A 226 -15.71 9.52 -15.39
CA ALA A 226 -16.76 9.32 -16.38
C ALA A 226 -17.76 8.21 -16.00
N LYS A 227 -17.61 7.56 -14.83
CA LYS A 227 -18.45 6.46 -14.32
C LYS A 227 -18.38 5.16 -15.14
N THR A 228 -17.38 4.99 -15.97
CA THR A 228 -17.19 3.77 -16.77
C THR A 228 -16.51 2.64 -16.00
N ASP A 229 -15.89 2.93 -14.85
CA ASP A 229 -15.28 1.94 -13.96
C ASP A 229 -15.70 2.16 -12.49
N VAL A 230 -16.62 1.34 -12.00
CA VAL A 230 -17.18 1.44 -10.64
C VAL A 230 -16.23 0.89 -9.58
N MET A 231 -15.44 -0.15 -9.94
CA MET A 231 -14.60 -0.87 -8.96
C MET A 231 -13.42 -0.05 -8.45
N THR A 232 -12.95 0.90 -9.25
CA THR A 232 -11.76 1.71 -8.94
C THR A 232 -12.06 3.10 -8.37
N ARG A 233 -13.34 3.48 -8.21
CA ARG A 233 -13.75 4.78 -7.65
C ARG A 233 -13.18 5.09 -6.26
N ARG A 234 -12.75 4.06 -5.52
CA ARG A 234 -12.12 4.18 -4.21
C ARG A 234 -10.65 4.59 -4.28
N GLY A 235 -10.09 4.78 -5.47
CA GLY A 235 -8.72 5.26 -5.69
C GLY A 235 -7.65 4.18 -5.74
N SER A 236 -8.03 2.93 -5.97
CA SER A 236 -7.10 1.85 -6.33
C SER A 236 -7.27 1.54 -7.82
N PHE A 237 -6.20 1.64 -8.58
CA PHE A 237 -6.23 1.46 -10.04
C PHE A 237 -5.74 0.07 -10.41
N ARG A 238 -6.49 -0.62 -11.23
CA ARG A 238 -6.11 -1.93 -11.78
C ARG A 238 -5.52 -1.78 -13.17
N VAL A 239 -4.54 -2.63 -13.46
CA VAL A 239 -3.93 -2.76 -14.79
C VAL A 239 -4.85 -3.53 -15.72
#